data_7a2c5ee1e5beb9251fa1a2e38800f410
#
_entry.id   7a2c5ee1e5beb9251fa1a2e38800f410
#
_cell.length_a   1.000
_cell.length_b   1.000
_cell.length_c   1.000
_cell.angle_alpha   90.00
_cell.angle_beta   90.00
_cell.angle_gamma   90.00
#
_symmetry.space_group_name_H-M   'P 1'
#
loop_
_entity.id
_entity.type
_entity.pdbx_description
1 polymer ?
#
loop_
_entity_poly.entity_id
_entity_poly.type
_entity_poly.pdbx_seq_one_letter_code
_entity_poly.pdbx_strand_id
1 'polypeptide(L)'
;MLAVRNEKRTGRHHFGGGLSFAVMRVSHFVENPNIIKEKERDTMSFSIISIRQLASWQAREGTILIDLREREEYQEEHIKGAVNIPYERWEKEKEGWRHQFTYLIFYCDRGNQSMYAAREMNRLGYHAASIAGGFESYRIWKKKGKKEYDGQRNI
;
A
#
# COMPACT_ATOMS: atom_id res chain seq x y z
N MET A 1 -42.20 -27.32 -43.90
CA MET A 1 -41.23 -28.17 -44.59
C MET A 1 -39.86 -27.68 -44.31
N LEU A 2 -39.22 -28.34 -43.65
CA LEU A 2 -38.03 -29.14 -43.38
C LEU A 2 -37.18 -28.55 -42.26
N ALA A 3 -37.12 -29.36 -41.21
CA ALA A 3 -36.11 -29.32 -40.14
C ALA A 3 -34.80 -29.95 -40.61
N VAL A 4 -33.66 -29.50 -40.10
CA VAL A 4 -32.43 -30.30 -39.89
C VAL A 4 -31.66 -29.72 -38.72
N ARG A 5 -31.69 -30.36 -37.57
CA ARG A 5 -30.72 -31.23 -36.85
C ARG A 5 -29.33 -30.58 -36.64
N ASN A 6 -29.06 -30.18 -35.49
CA ASN A 6 -28.33 -30.73 -34.34
C ASN A 6 -27.15 -31.63 -34.68
N GLU A 7 -25.93 -31.20 -34.34
CA GLU A 7 -24.87 -32.13 -33.90
C GLU A 7 -23.90 -31.50 -32.92
N LYS A 8 -23.82 -32.20 -31.79
CA LYS A 8 -22.84 -31.99 -30.71
C LYS A 8 -21.46 -32.46 -31.16
N ARG A 9 -20.42 -31.72 -30.80
CA ARG A 9 -19.09 -32.32 -30.66
C ARG A 9 -18.45 -31.88 -29.38
N THR A 10 -18.33 -32.81 -28.48
CA THR A 10 -17.53 -32.86 -27.26
C THR A 10 -16.05 -32.88 -27.62
N GLY A 11 -15.29 -31.97 -27.06
CA GLY A 11 -13.84 -31.98 -27.05
C GLY A 11 -13.33 -31.65 -25.66
N ARG A 12 -13.05 -32.72 -24.92
CA ARG A 12 -12.48 -32.67 -23.56
C ARG A 12 -10.97 -32.53 -23.73
N HIS A 13 -10.40 -31.39 -23.33
CA HIS A 13 -8.97 -31.30 -23.04
C HIS A 13 -8.76 -30.83 -21.62
N HIS A 14 -8.25 -31.71 -20.80
CA HIS A 14 -7.65 -31.54 -19.50
C HIS A 14 -6.31 -30.81 -19.68
N PHE A 15 -6.13 -29.68 -19.00
CA PHE A 15 -4.83 -29.20 -18.50
C PHE A 15 -5.09 -28.38 -17.27
N GLY A 16 -4.67 -28.70 -16.22
CA GLY A 16 -3.84 -28.55 -15.08
C GLY A 16 -3.69 -27.14 -14.59
N GLY A 17 -4.03 -26.97 -13.30
CA GLY A 17 -3.38 -26.12 -12.31
C GLY A 17 -3.13 -24.68 -12.71
N GLY A 18 -4.04 -23.76 -12.36
CA GLY A 18 -3.80 -22.33 -12.40
C GLY A 18 -4.61 -21.66 -11.31
N LEU A 19 -3.90 -21.07 -10.36
CA LEU A 19 -4.40 -20.27 -9.24
C LEU A 19 -5.58 -19.38 -9.66
N SER A 20 -6.74 -19.66 -9.07
CA SER A 20 -7.93 -18.82 -9.17
C SER A 20 -7.66 -17.50 -8.46
N PHE A 21 -7.25 -16.49 -9.21
CA PHE A 21 -7.44 -15.11 -8.79
C PHE A 21 -8.96 -14.84 -8.83
N ALA A 22 -9.57 -14.81 -7.66
CA ALA A 22 -10.91 -14.30 -7.51
C ALA A 22 -10.92 -12.86 -8.03
N VAL A 23 -11.44 -12.68 -9.23
CA VAL A 23 -11.78 -11.38 -9.79
C VAL A 23 -12.94 -10.86 -8.94
N MET A 24 -12.61 -10.09 -7.92
CA MET A 24 -13.58 -9.33 -7.16
C MET A 24 -14.23 -8.35 -8.13
N ARG A 25 -15.49 -8.62 -8.48
CA ARG A 25 -16.33 -7.71 -9.26
C ARG A 25 -16.30 -6.34 -8.59
N VAL A 26 -15.70 -5.38 -9.27
CA VAL A 26 -15.82 -3.96 -8.94
C VAL A 26 -17.25 -3.56 -9.30
N SER A 27 -18.16 -3.74 -8.35
CA SER A 27 -19.51 -3.18 -8.45
C SER A 27 -19.39 -1.67 -8.31
N HIS A 28 -19.72 -0.95 -9.37
CA HIS A 28 -20.13 0.46 -9.44
C HIS A 28 -19.62 1.33 -8.28
N PHE A 29 -18.42 1.88 -8.44
CA PHE A 29 -17.95 2.99 -7.63
C PHE A 29 -18.75 4.23 -8.06
N VAL A 30 -19.86 4.50 -7.36
CA VAL A 30 -20.53 5.80 -7.41
C VAL A 30 -19.57 6.78 -6.73
N GLU A 31 -18.88 7.60 -7.51
CA GLU A 31 -18.06 8.68 -6.98
C GLU A 31 -18.93 9.57 -6.08
N ASN A 32 -18.71 9.49 -4.78
CA ASN A 32 -19.37 10.34 -3.82
C ASN A 32 -18.92 11.80 -4.09
N PRO A 33 -19.84 12.73 -4.44
CA PRO A 33 -19.48 14.11 -4.77
C PRO A 33 -18.79 14.85 -3.61
N ASN A 34 -18.88 14.35 -2.38
CA ASN A 34 -18.18 14.89 -1.23
C ASN A 34 -16.69 14.48 -1.21
N ILE A 35 -16.34 13.32 -1.77
CA ILE A 35 -14.94 12.89 -1.95
C ILE A 35 -14.23 13.78 -2.98
N ILE A 36 -14.95 14.22 -4.02
CA ILE A 36 -14.41 15.15 -5.03
C ILE A 36 -14.09 16.50 -4.40
N LYS A 37 -14.95 17.00 -3.50
CA LYS A 37 -14.74 18.30 -2.81
C LYS A 37 -13.63 18.27 -1.75
N GLU A 38 -13.38 17.13 -1.11
CA GLU A 38 -12.20 16.93 -0.26
C GLU A 38 -10.93 16.81 -1.09
N LYS A 39 -10.99 16.12 -2.23
CA LYS A 39 -9.89 15.99 -3.18
C LYS A 39 -9.38 17.34 -3.70
N GLU A 40 -10.27 18.30 -3.97
CA GLU A 40 -9.90 19.64 -4.47
C GLU A 40 -9.25 20.55 -3.41
N ARG A 41 -9.49 20.32 -2.10
CA ARG A 41 -8.89 21.09 -1.01
C ARG A 41 -7.54 20.58 -0.55
N ASP A 42 -7.21 19.31 -0.80
CA ASP A 42 -6.00 18.64 -0.28
C ASP A 42 -4.94 18.33 -1.35
N THR A 43 -5.14 18.80 -2.58
CA THR A 43 -4.27 18.51 -3.74
C THR A 43 -2.85 19.08 -3.67
N MET A 44 -2.48 19.76 -2.58
CA MET A 44 -1.14 20.33 -2.39
C MET A 44 -0.51 19.97 -1.03
N SER A 45 -1.16 19.20 -0.19
CA SER A 45 -0.69 18.90 1.16
C SER A 45 0.10 17.60 1.20
N PHE A 46 1.41 17.71 1.02
CA PHE A 46 2.36 16.66 1.32
C PHE A 46 2.37 16.39 2.83
N SER A 47 2.08 15.17 3.24
CA SER A 47 2.03 14.78 4.65
C SER A 47 3.32 14.08 5.09
N ILE A 48 3.93 14.61 6.14
CA ILE A 48 4.98 13.93 6.90
C ILE A 48 4.37 13.48 8.22
N ILE A 49 4.38 12.18 8.50
CA ILE A 49 3.82 11.61 9.71
C ILE A 49 4.92 11.08 10.63
N SER A 50 4.73 11.21 11.93
CA SER A 50 5.60 10.55 12.91
C SER A 50 5.25 9.07 13.03
N ILE A 51 6.20 8.27 13.52
CA ILE A 51 5.95 6.83 13.77
C ILE A 51 4.79 6.58 14.75
N ARG A 52 4.51 7.52 15.66
CA ARG A 52 3.39 7.45 16.60
C ARG A 52 2.02 7.60 15.92
N GLN A 53 1.97 8.30 14.80
CA GLN A 53 0.75 8.50 14.01
C GLN A 53 0.47 7.34 13.04
N LEU A 54 1.46 6.46 12.83
CA LEU A 54 1.34 5.38 11.85
C LEU A 54 0.11 4.50 12.09
N ALA A 55 -0.16 4.10 13.34
CA ALA A 55 -1.30 3.24 13.65
C ALA A 55 -2.65 3.87 13.24
N SER A 56 -2.83 5.17 13.46
CA SER A 56 -4.05 5.88 13.06
C SER A 56 -4.19 6.03 11.55
N TRP A 57 -3.09 6.07 10.83
CA TRP A 57 -3.10 6.06 9.37
C TRP A 57 -3.40 4.69 8.81
N GLN A 58 -2.78 3.63 9.34
CA GLN A 58 -3.02 2.25 8.93
C GLN A 58 -4.46 1.77 9.22
N ALA A 59 -5.14 2.37 10.20
CA ALA A 59 -6.53 2.05 10.51
C ALA A 59 -7.54 2.58 9.47
N ARG A 60 -7.12 3.43 8.53
CA ARG A 60 -7.98 3.94 7.46
C ARG A 60 -8.16 2.85 6.39
N GLU A 61 -9.40 2.66 5.95
CA GLU A 61 -9.70 1.71 4.88
C GLU A 61 -8.98 2.11 3.58
N GLY A 62 -8.47 1.12 2.85
CA GLY A 62 -7.73 1.36 1.61
C GLY A 62 -6.32 1.90 1.82
N THR A 63 -5.73 1.74 3.01
CA THR A 63 -4.34 2.14 3.29
C THR A 63 -3.35 1.02 2.99
N ILE A 64 -2.23 1.38 2.36
CA ILE A 64 -1.05 0.52 2.22
C ILE A 64 0.18 1.20 2.81
N LEU A 65 1.01 0.43 3.52
CA LEU A 65 2.33 0.84 4.00
C LEU A 65 3.41 0.21 3.12
N ILE A 66 4.29 1.03 2.57
CA ILE A 66 5.29 0.63 1.57
C ILE A 66 6.70 0.90 2.11
N ASP A 67 7.50 -0.16 2.17
CA ASP A 67 8.94 -0.11 2.45
C ASP A 67 9.71 0.02 1.13
N LEU A 68 10.40 1.14 0.96
CA LEU A 68 11.20 1.44 -0.23
C LEU A 68 12.67 0.99 -0.13
N ARG A 69 13.05 0.36 1.00
CA ARG A 69 14.40 -0.17 1.19
C ARG A 69 14.63 -1.41 0.35
N GLU A 70 15.90 -1.81 0.25
CA GLU A 70 16.25 -3.04 -0.43
C GLU A 70 15.63 -4.27 0.22
N ARG A 71 15.47 -5.33 -0.57
CA ARG A 71 14.78 -6.55 -0.15
C ARG A 71 15.45 -7.20 1.07
N GLU A 72 16.77 -7.18 1.10
CA GLU A 72 17.58 -7.76 2.17
C GLU A 72 17.30 -7.05 3.50
N GLU A 73 17.27 -5.72 3.50
CA GLU A 73 16.97 -4.91 4.68
C GLU A 73 15.54 -5.13 5.19
N TYR A 74 14.59 -5.24 4.25
CA TYR A 74 13.21 -5.58 4.59
C TYR A 74 13.08 -6.96 5.22
N GLN A 75 13.81 -7.97 4.72
CA GLN A 75 13.79 -9.32 5.26
C GLN A 75 14.40 -9.41 6.65
N GLU A 76 15.45 -8.63 6.94
CA GLU A 76 16.04 -8.56 8.27
C GLU A 76 15.06 -8.00 9.31
N GLU A 77 14.47 -6.87 9.03
CA GLU A 77 13.47 -6.25 9.90
C GLU A 77 12.65 -5.21 9.12
N HIS A 78 11.34 -5.21 9.31
CA HIS A 78 10.44 -4.21 8.71
C HIS A 78 9.31 -3.80 9.66
N ILE A 79 8.59 -2.74 9.34
CA ILE A 79 7.42 -2.32 10.08
C ILE A 79 6.26 -3.26 9.77
N LYS A 80 5.60 -3.77 10.81
CA LYS A 80 4.49 -4.73 10.66
C LYS A 80 3.42 -4.21 9.70
N GLY A 81 3.05 -5.06 8.74
CA GLY A 81 2.04 -4.74 7.72
C GLY A 81 2.57 -3.97 6.52
N ALA A 82 3.88 -3.73 6.45
CA ALA A 82 4.49 -3.14 5.26
C ALA A 82 4.65 -4.18 4.14
N VAL A 83 4.53 -3.71 2.90
CA VAL A 83 4.94 -4.42 1.69
C VAL A 83 6.24 -3.82 1.19
N ASN A 84 7.15 -4.66 0.71
CA ASN A 84 8.43 -4.19 0.18
C ASN A 84 8.35 -3.93 -1.33
N ILE A 85 8.68 -2.71 -1.70
CA ILE A 85 8.85 -2.30 -3.09
C ILE A 85 10.09 -1.41 -3.13
N PRO A 86 11.26 -1.95 -3.44
CA PRO A 86 12.49 -1.16 -3.53
C PRO A 86 12.31 0.09 -4.38
N TYR A 87 12.94 1.19 -4.02
CA TYR A 87 12.71 2.50 -4.63
C TYR A 87 12.85 2.51 -6.15
N GLU A 88 13.84 1.80 -6.70
CA GLU A 88 14.01 1.70 -8.15
C GLU A 88 12.85 0.98 -8.86
N ARG A 89 12.30 -0.03 -8.20
CA ARG A 89 11.14 -0.74 -8.71
C ARG A 89 9.88 0.13 -8.62
N TRP A 90 9.70 0.82 -7.49
CA TRP A 90 8.62 1.79 -7.32
C TRP A 90 8.62 2.85 -8.42
N GLU A 91 9.76 3.45 -8.72
CA GLU A 91 9.93 4.45 -9.78
C GLU A 91 9.43 3.95 -11.15
N LYS A 92 9.67 2.69 -11.46
CA LYS A 92 9.27 2.06 -12.74
C LYS A 92 7.78 1.67 -12.76
N GLU A 93 7.22 1.28 -11.63
CA GLU A 93 5.87 0.68 -11.55
C GLU A 93 4.79 1.64 -11.02
N LYS A 94 5.15 2.81 -10.51
CA LYS A 94 4.25 3.75 -9.83
C LYS A 94 2.98 4.12 -10.60
N GLU A 95 3.04 4.17 -11.93
CA GLU A 95 1.88 4.49 -12.77
C GLU A 95 0.85 3.36 -12.82
N GLY A 96 1.28 2.10 -12.66
CA GLY A 96 0.42 0.93 -12.63
C GLY A 96 -0.39 0.77 -11.33
N TRP A 97 -0.06 1.53 -10.30
CA TRP A 97 -0.70 1.46 -8.98
C TRP A 97 -1.99 2.27 -8.86
N ARG A 98 -2.42 2.87 -9.94
CA ARG A 98 -3.64 3.68 -9.99
C ARG A 98 -4.84 2.85 -9.56
N HIS A 99 -5.60 3.40 -8.59
CA HIS A 99 -6.92 2.91 -8.15
C HIS A 99 -6.97 1.70 -7.19
N GLN A 100 -5.82 1.15 -6.75
CA GLN A 100 -5.86 0.03 -5.81
C GLN A 100 -5.98 0.49 -4.35
N PHE A 101 -5.40 1.64 -4.01
CA PHE A 101 -5.35 2.15 -2.65
C PHE A 101 -5.73 3.64 -2.59
N THR A 102 -6.36 4.04 -1.49
CA THR A 102 -6.74 5.44 -1.25
C THR A 102 -5.63 6.20 -0.52
N TYR A 103 -4.99 5.53 0.45
CA TYR A 103 -3.93 6.11 1.28
C TYR A 103 -2.64 5.32 1.10
N LEU A 104 -1.56 6.03 0.81
CA LEU A 104 -0.23 5.47 0.62
C LEU A 104 0.70 6.00 1.70
N ILE A 105 1.34 5.12 2.46
CA ILE A 105 2.34 5.50 3.45
C ILE A 105 3.66 4.92 3.00
N PHE A 106 4.66 5.77 2.86
CA PHE A 106 5.99 5.37 2.44
C PHE A 106 7.00 5.51 3.56
N TYR A 107 7.95 4.60 3.62
CA TYR A 107 9.18 4.81 4.37
C TYR A 107 10.38 4.21 3.63
N CYS A 108 11.55 4.76 3.90
CA CYS A 108 12.85 4.22 3.52
C CYS A 108 13.75 4.21 4.76
N ASP A 109 15.04 4.11 4.64
CA ASP A 109 15.94 4.08 5.81
C ASP A 109 15.83 5.36 6.65
N ARG A 110 16.01 6.54 6.07
CA ARG A 110 16.04 7.85 6.76
C ARG A 110 14.97 8.85 6.35
N GLY A 111 14.14 8.51 5.38
CA GLY A 111 13.00 9.35 4.97
C GLY A 111 13.20 10.13 3.66
N ASN A 112 14.38 10.14 3.04
CA ASN A 112 14.63 10.92 1.82
C ASN A 112 13.83 10.40 0.61
N GLN A 113 14.02 9.15 0.22
CA GLN A 113 13.33 8.54 -0.91
C GLN A 113 11.80 8.50 -0.70
N SER A 114 11.36 8.16 0.52
CA SER A 114 9.94 8.10 0.86
C SER A 114 9.25 9.47 0.79
N MET A 115 9.97 10.54 1.08
CA MET A 115 9.47 11.91 0.86
C MET A 115 9.21 12.21 -0.61
N TYR A 116 10.14 11.82 -1.50
CA TYR A 116 9.97 12.00 -2.93
C TYR A 116 8.79 11.20 -3.45
N ALA A 117 8.71 9.91 -3.09
CA ALA A 117 7.61 9.05 -3.50
C ALA A 117 6.25 9.59 -3.04
N ALA A 118 6.12 9.98 -1.77
CA ALA A 118 4.88 10.53 -1.23
C ALA A 118 4.48 11.84 -1.93
N ARG A 119 5.44 12.75 -2.16
CA ARG A 119 5.18 14.01 -2.88
C ARG A 119 4.70 13.76 -4.30
N GLU A 120 5.30 12.81 -4.99
CA GLU A 120 4.95 12.48 -6.35
C GLU A 120 3.53 11.88 -6.42
N MET A 121 3.20 10.97 -5.52
CA MET A 121 1.85 10.40 -5.47
C MET A 121 0.79 11.44 -5.12
N ASN A 122 1.10 12.41 -4.25
CA ASN A 122 0.17 13.52 -3.99
C ASN A 122 -0.06 14.36 -5.25
N ARG A 123 0.96 14.61 -6.08
CA ARG A 123 0.78 15.30 -7.38
C ARG A 123 -0.12 14.54 -8.34
N LEU A 124 -0.13 13.20 -8.24
CA LEU A 124 -1.01 12.33 -9.01
C LEU A 124 -2.42 12.19 -8.40
N GLY A 125 -2.71 12.90 -7.29
CA GLY A 125 -4.02 12.95 -6.64
C GLY A 125 -4.27 11.85 -5.61
N TYR A 126 -3.22 11.19 -5.10
CA TYR A 126 -3.33 10.23 -4.00
C TYR A 126 -3.11 10.91 -2.65
N HIS A 127 -3.72 10.36 -1.59
CA HIS A 127 -3.39 10.74 -0.22
C HIS A 127 -2.13 9.99 0.23
N ALA A 128 -0.99 10.60 0.05
CA ALA A 128 0.28 9.97 0.36
C ALA A 128 1.03 10.69 1.48
N ALA A 129 1.68 9.91 2.36
CA ALA A 129 2.48 10.39 3.46
C ALA A 129 3.84 9.68 3.52
N SER A 130 4.84 10.37 4.09
CA SER A 130 6.14 9.79 4.41
C SER A 130 6.34 9.73 5.92
N ILE A 131 6.92 8.63 6.44
CA ILE A 131 7.30 8.53 7.84
C ILE A 131 8.56 9.37 8.08
N ALA A 132 8.47 10.34 9.00
CA ALA A 132 9.60 11.17 9.41
C ALA A 132 10.73 10.32 9.98
N GLY A 133 11.95 10.47 9.43
CA GLY A 133 13.13 9.69 9.84
C GLY A 133 13.07 8.21 9.46
N GLY A 134 12.10 7.79 8.66
CA GLY A 134 12.01 6.47 8.06
C GLY A 134 12.07 5.31 9.06
N PHE A 135 12.72 4.22 8.66
CA PHE A 135 12.88 3.01 9.46
C PHE A 135 13.74 3.24 10.72
N GLU A 136 14.71 4.15 10.67
CA GLU A 136 15.53 4.48 11.83
C GLU A 136 14.67 5.05 12.98
N SER A 137 13.68 5.90 12.68
CA SER A 137 12.76 6.41 13.70
C SER A 137 11.92 5.31 14.35
N TYR A 138 11.51 4.30 13.57
CA TYR A 138 10.83 3.11 14.08
C TYR A 138 11.71 2.29 15.01
N ARG A 139 12.98 2.04 14.66
CA ARG A 139 13.94 1.32 15.51
C ARG A 139 14.16 2.02 16.85
N ILE A 140 14.32 3.34 16.82
CA ILE A 140 14.46 4.16 18.05
C ILE A 140 13.21 4.07 18.92
N TRP A 141 12.04 4.22 18.33
CA TRP A 141 10.77 4.13 19.03
C TRP A 141 10.55 2.75 19.66
N LYS A 142 10.83 1.68 18.92
CA LYS A 142 10.73 0.30 19.39
C LYS A 142 11.66 -0.01 20.57
N LYS A 143 12.90 0.50 20.53
CA LYS A 143 13.86 0.37 21.63
C LYS A 143 13.40 1.10 22.90
N LYS A 144 12.80 2.30 22.76
CA LYS A 144 12.28 3.07 23.90
C LYS A 144 11.09 2.36 24.55
N GLY A 145 10.12 1.88 23.78
CA GLY A 145 8.97 1.14 24.28
C GLY A 145 9.36 -0.14 25.06
N LYS A 146 10.42 -0.86 24.59
CA LYS A 146 10.95 -2.00 25.34
C LYS A 146 11.53 -1.60 26.70
N LYS A 147 12.27 -0.50 26.78
CA LYS A 147 12.85 -0.05 28.05
C LYS A 147 11.78 0.37 29.09
N GLU A 148 10.71 1.03 28.63
CA GLU A 148 9.60 1.39 29.52
C GLU A 148 8.87 0.14 30.06
N TYR A 149 8.69 -0.88 29.22
CA TYR A 149 8.03 -2.13 29.62
C TYR A 149 8.90 -2.99 30.55
N ASP A 150 10.20 -3.08 30.30
CA ASP A 150 11.13 -3.82 31.17
C ASP A 150 11.35 -3.11 32.52
N GLY A 151 11.28 -1.77 32.54
CA GLY A 151 11.36 -0.97 33.77
C GLY A 151 10.15 -1.16 34.70
N GLN A 152 8.98 -1.49 34.16
CA GLN A 152 7.77 -1.74 34.97
C GLN A 152 7.67 -3.13 35.57
N ARG A 153 8.48 -4.10 35.13
CA ARG A 153 8.53 -5.45 35.69
C ARG A 153 9.43 -5.62 36.92
N ASN A 154 10.23 -4.63 37.24
CA ASN A 154 11.17 -4.66 38.36
C ASN A 154 10.71 -3.88 39.59
N ILE A 155 9.40 -3.71 39.76
CA ILE A 155 8.80 -3.12 40.97
C ILE A 155 7.94 -4.17 41.65
#